data_f1deaeb6824c953ba04297005788b8b7
#
_entry.id   f1deaeb6824c953ba04297005788b8b7
#
_cell.length_a   1.000
_cell.length_b   1.000
_cell.length_c   1.000
_cell.angle_alpha   90.00
_cell.angle_beta   90.00
_cell.angle_gamma   90.00
#
_symmetry.space_group_name_H-M   'P 1'
#
loop_
_entity.id
_entity.type
_entity.pdbx_description
1 polymer ?
#
loop_
_entity_poly.entity_id
_entity_poly.type
_entity_poly.pdbx_seq_one_letter_code
_entity_poly.pdbx_strand_id
1 'polypeptide(L)'
;MIIAALAGELGGTIIHEVQNYFEDYTYDDSDSYTEDDPYSDVQEVMPDDGEVYETDLTAGIYKGGVHIPQGTYILTCNGGSGRVELIDSKNNIWTQYYFGDDYEDSQEEVSGFEVFPGCYVVVEDTMELHMMAENAQMDLTGIPNPLTESKVVSDKFTVGKDVPAGVYDVRCVEGLGIFDYVVTVRAGYESYMGMLIGNEESGFPQELKNIVLTDGTEVDLEGLKVELTPSERIESEDYGSFYNNYD
;
A
#
# COMPACT_ATOMS: atom_id res chain seq x y z
N MET A 1 4.74 -18.99 14.29
CA MET A 1 5.05 -20.43 14.22
C MET A 1 4.03 -21.18 13.36
N ILE A 2 3.61 -20.61 12.22
CA ILE A 2 2.68 -21.25 11.26
C ILE A 2 3.34 -21.46 9.88
N ILE A 3 4.56 -20.97 9.64
CA ILE A 3 5.29 -21.09 8.36
C ILE A 3 5.81 -22.52 8.06
N ALA A 4 5.70 -23.46 8.99
CA ALA A 4 6.30 -24.79 8.85
C ALA A 4 5.45 -25.85 8.13
N ALA A 5 4.25 -25.55 7.63
CA ALA A 5 3.33 -26.57 7.12
C ALA A 5 3.18 -26.64 5.59
N LEU A 6 3.82 -25.78 4.81
CA LEU A 6 3.72 -25.76 3.33
C LEU A 6 4.99 -26.14 2.56
N ALA A 7 5.94 -26.83 3.21
CA ALA A 7 7.14 -27.33 2.56
C ALA A 7 6.87 -28.58 1.72
N GLY A 8 6.28 -28.41 0.54
CA GLY A 8 6.51 -29.31 -0.60
C GLY A 8 7.81 -28.92 -1.30
N GLU A 9 8.54 -29.86 -1.90
CA GLU A 9 9.93 -29.74 -2.37
C GLU A 9 10.26 -28.58 -3.35
N LEU A 10 9.30 -27.74 -3.72
CA LEU A 10 9.48 -26.52 -4.53
C LEU A 10 9.28 -25.22 -3.73
N GLY A 11 8.68 -25.27 -2.55
CA GLY A 11 8.41 -24.08 -1.73
C GLY A 11 9.58 -23.65 -0.84
N GLY A 12 10.53 -24.53 -0.55
CA GLY A 12 11.60 -24.26 0.41
C GLY A 12 12.57 -23.15 -0.02
N THR A 13 12.80 -22.98 -1.31
CA THR A 13 13.73 -21.97 -1.83
C THR A 13 13.09 -20.59 -1.83
N ILE A 14 11.83 -20.49 -2.24
CA ILE A 14 11.08 -19.23 -2.30
C ILE A 14 10.84 -18.68 -0.88
N ILE A 15 10.47 -19.56 0.06
CA ILE A 15 10.26 -19.15 1.46
C ILE A 15 11.56 -18.64 2.10
N HIS A 16 12.70 -19.23 1.76
CA HIS A 16 13.99 -18.80 2.29
C HIS A 16 14.47 -17.48 1.68
N GLU A 17 14.18 -17.20 0.43
CA GLU A 17 14.47 -15.91 -0.22
C GLU A 17 13.56 -14.81 0.30
N VAL A 18 12.27 -15.07 0.49
CA VAL A 18 11.32 -14.14 1.10
C VAL A 18 11.71 -13.84 2.55
N GLN A 19 12.09 -14.83 3.37
CA GLN A 19 12.58 -14.61 4.73
C GLN A 19 13.86 -13.76 4.75
N ASN A 20 14.81 -14.02 3.86
CA ASN A 20 16.04 -13.23 3.77
C ASN A 20 15.77 -11.78 3.31
N TYR A 21 14.75 -11.57 2.44
CA TYR A 21 14.33 -10.23 2.03
C TYR A 21 13.81 -9.41 3.22
N PHE A 22 13.01 -10.00 4.10
CA PHE A 22 12.51 -9.33 5.31
C PHE A 22 13.59 -9.20 6.40
N GLU A 23 14.54 -10.14 6.52
CA GLU A 23 15.64 -10.05 7.50
C GLU A 23 16.66 -8.94 7.14
N ASP A 24 16.86 -8.62 5.86
CA ASP A 24 17.75 -7.53 5.43
C ASP A 24 17.13 -6.13 5.64
N TYR A 25 15.81 -6.04 5.81
CA TYR A 25 15.08 -4.80 6.11
C TYR A 25 14.74 -4.62 7.59
N THR A 26 15.24 -5.49 8.49
CA THR A 26 15.15 -5.18 9.92
C THR A 26 16.07 -4.01 10.21
N TYR A 27 15.49 -2.82 10.26
CA TYR A 27 16.09 -1.63 10.81
C TYR A 27 16.64 -1.95 12.20
N ASP A 28 17.84 -1.45 12.50
CA ASP A 28 18.45 -1.52 13.83
C ASP A 28 17.54 -0.74 14.82
N ASP A 29 16.78 -1.47 15.60
CA ASP A 29 15.71 -1.03 16.51
C ASP A 29 16.27 -0.31 17.77
N SER A 30 17.38 0.44 17.61
CA SER A 30 18.03 1.15 18.72
C SER A 30 17.65 2.63 18.85
N ASP A 31 16.88 3.20 17.91
CA ASP A 31 16.35 4.54 18.06
C ASP A 31 15.03 4.47 18.85
N SER A 32 15.10 4.88 20.11
CA SER A 32 13.94 5.06 20.98
C SER A 32 12.98 6.03 20.30
N TYR A 33 11.88 5.49 19.74
CA TYR A 33 10.77 6.32 19.29
C TYR A 33 10.25 7.08 20.52
N THR A 34 10.47 8.39 20.52
CA THR A 34 9.80 9.28 21.45
C THR A 34 8.31 9.25 21.11
N GLU A 35 7.44 9.29 22.14
CA GLU A 35 5.98 9.47 22.01
C GLU A 35 5.65 10.90 21.47
N ASP A 36 6.40 11.39 20.48
CA ASP A 36 6.17 12.70 19.91
C ASP A 36 4.99 12.57 18.93
N ASP A 37 3.99 13.41 19.10
CA ASP A 37 2.86 13.55 18.22
C ASP A 37 3.34 13.78 16.77
N PRO A 38 3.10 12.85 15.82
CA PRO A 38 3.59 12.97 14.46
C PRO A 38 3.05 14.20 13.71
N TYR A 39 2.01 14.82 14.25
CA TYR A 39 1.36 16.00 13.69
C TYR A 39 1.80 17.32 14.33
N SER A 40 2.72 17.30 15.31
CA SER A 40 3.13 18.48 16.10
C SER A 40 3.66 19.65 15.26
N ASP A 41 4.30 19.38 14.12
CA ASP A 41 4.89 20.38 13.23
C ASP A 41 4.00 20.74 12.03
N VAL A 42 2.82 20.12 11.91
CA VAL A 42 1.90 20.34 10.79
C VAL A 42 1.30 21.74 10.88
N GLN A 43 1.40 22.49 9.78
CA GLN A 43 0.85 23.83 9.66
C GLN A 43 -0.56 23.86 9.04
N GLU A 44 -0.95 22.79 8.37
CA GLU A 44 -2.28 22.62 7.81
C GLU A 44 -3.28 22.32 8.93
N VAL A 45 -4.42 22.98 8.93
CA VAL A 45 -5.42 22.80 9.98
C VAL A 45 -6.44 21.78 9.51
N MET A 46 -6.57 20.71 10.29
CA MET A 46 -7.65 19.74 10.08
C MET A 46 -8.99 20.38 10.44
N PRO A 47 -10.02 20.34 9.56
CA PRO A 47 -11.35 20.81 9.90
C PRO A 47 -11.96 20.07 11.09
N ASP A 48 -12.59 20.82 12.00
CA ASP A 48 -13.25 20.23 13.19
C ASP A 48 -14.64 19.64 12.86
N ASP A 49 -15.27 20.05 11.74
CA ASP A 49 -16.60 19.64 11.30
C ASP A 49 -16.54 19.00 9.91
N GLY A 50 -17.50 18.14 9.62
CA GLY A 50 -17.60 17.42 8.35
C GLY A 50 -18.72 16.39 8.37
N GLU A 51 -18.58 15.36 7.55
CA GLU A 51 -19.54 14.26 7.49
C GLU A 51 -18.95 13.01 8.18
N VAL A 52 -19.85 12.15 8.68
CA VAL A 52 -19.45 10.81 9.13
C VAL A 52 -19.08 9.98 7.91
N TYR A 53 -17.90 9.40 7.92
CA TYR A 53 -17.40 8.53 6.86
C TYR A 53 -16.74 7.31 7.47
N GLU A 54 -17.03 6.15 6.90
CA GLU A 54 -16.39 4.89 7.26
C GLU A 54 -16.03 4.10 6.00
N THR A 55 -14.94 3.36 6.05
CA THR A 55 -14.48 2.49 4.97
C THR A 55 -13.59 1.38 5.51
N ASP A 56 -13.58 0.25 4.78
CA ASP A 56 -12.63 -0.83 5.00
C ASP A 56 -11.59 -0.81 3.88
N LEU A 57 -10.31 -0.87 4.25
CA LEU A 57 -9.18 -0.92 3.33
C LEU A 57 -8.45 -2.25 3.45
N THR A 58 -8.02 -2.78 2.32
CA THR A 58 -7.14 -3.95 2.23
C THR A 58 -5.77 -3.53 1.69
N ALA A 59 -4.84 -4.48 1.53
CA ALA A 59 -3.49 -4.20 1.03
C ALA A 59 -3.51 -3.32 -0.23
N GLY A 60 -2.71 -2.26 -0.23
CA GLY A 60 -2.66 -1.29 -1.32
C GLY A 60 -2.20 0.10 -0.90
N ILE A 61 -2.21 1.02 -1.87
CA ILE A 61 -1.78 2.41 -1.72
C ILE A 61 -2.96 3.34 -1.94
N TYR A 62 -3.36 4.06 -0.91
CA TYR A 62 -4.49 4.97 -0.95
C TYR A 62 -4.03 6.41 -0.79
N LYS A 63 -4.64 7.35 -1.51
CA LYS A 63 -4.28 8.76 -1.48
C LYS A 63 -5.37 9.58 -0.81
N GLY A 64 -4.99 10.39 0.17
CA GLY A 64 -5.87 11.37 0.81
C GLY A 64 -6.41 12.40 -0.19
N GLY A 65 -7.70 12.71 -0.11
CA GLY A 65 -8.41 13.58 -1.05
C GLY A 65 -8.74 12.95 -2.40
N VAL A 66 -8.27 11.73 -2.67
CA VAL A 66 -8.59 10.96 -3.89
C VAL A 66 -9.39 9.72 -3.57
N HIS A 67 -8.86 8.84 -2.72
CA HIS A 67 -9.47 7.58 -2.31
C HIS A 67 -10.12 7.69 -0.92
N ILE A 68 -9.50 8.48 -0.03
CA ILE A 68 -9.91 8.68 1.35
C ILE A 68 -10.16 10.17 1.55
N PRO A 69 -11.32 10.60 2.07
CA PRO A 69 -11.57 12.00 2.42
C PRO A 69 -10.56 12.52 3.44
N GLN A 70 -10.25 13.82 3.38
CA GLN A 70 -9.54 14.48 4.47
C GLN A 70 -10.34 14.37 5.77
N GLY A 71 -9.68 14.06 6.88
CA GLY A 71 -10.35 13.92 8.18
C GLY A 71 -9.43 13.34 9.25
N THR A 72 -9.94 13.33 10.48
CA THR A 72 -9.29 12.67 11.63
C THR A 72 -9.97 11.34 11.87
N TYR A 73 -9.24 10.26 11.75
CA TYR A 73 -9.76 8.91 11.77
C TYR A 73 -9.45 8.15 13.06
N ILE A 74 -10.35 7.24 13.38
CA ILE A 74 -10.11 6.12 14.27
C ILE A 74 -9.87 4.90 13.38
N LEU A 75 -8.76 4.20 13.63
CA LEU A 75 -8.39 2.97 12.94
C LEU A 75 -8.63 1.78 13.84
N THR A 76 -9.21 0.73 13.31
CA THR A 76 -9.32 -0.60 13.94
C THR A 76 -9.06 -1.69 12.91
N CYS A 77 -8.75 -2.90 13.35
CA CYS A 77 -8.55 -4.04 12.46
C CYS A 77 -9.77 -4.97 12.53
N ASN A 78 -10.46 -5.17 11.41
CA ASN A 78 -11.60 -6.09 11.32
C ASN A 78 -11.17 -7.54 11.11
N GLY A 79 -9.92 -7.78 10.68
CA GLY A 79 -9.38 -9.12 10.46
C GLY A 79 -7.99 -9.10 9.87
N GLY A 80 -7.30 -10.24 9.96
CA GLY A 80 -5.92 -10.36 9.52
C GLY A 80 -4.92 -9.65 10.44
N SER A 81 -3.72 -9.46 9.94
CA SER A 81 -2.64 -8.72 10.60
C SER A 81 -1.89 -7.92 9.54
N GLY A 82 -1.31 -6.79 9.93
CA GLY A 82 -0.56 -5.98 8.99
C GLY A 82 -0.11 -4.66 9.57
N ARG A 83 0.48 -3.85 8.68
CA ARG A 83 0.96 -2.51 8.95
C ARG A 83 0.14 -1.50 8.15
N VAL A 84 -0.22 -0.40 8.77
CA VAL A 84 -0.66 0.82 8.09
C VAL A 84 0.41 1.88 8.24
N GLU A 85 0.76 2.52 7.14
CA GLU A 85 1.75 3.59 7.09
C GLU A 85 1.11 4.86 6.51
N LEU A 86 1.39 6.02 7.14
CA LEU A 86 1.01 7.34 6.64
C LEU A 86 2.27 8.07 6.20
N ILE A 87 2.27 8.48 4.94
CA ILE A 87 3.36 9.24 4.32
C ILE A 87 2.80 10.56 3.80
N ASP A 88 3.26 11.67 4.33
CA ASP A 88 2.92 13.02 3.87
C ASP A 88 4.18 13.88 3.80
N SER A 89 4.85 13.88 2.64
CA SER A 89 6.07 14.66 2.43
C SER A 89 5.83 16.17 2.45
N LYS A 90 4.60 16.65 2.18
CA LYS A 90 4.24 18.06 2.29
C LYS A 90 4.25 18.55 3.74
N ASN A 91 3.71 17.73 4.64
CA ASN A 91 3.60 18.03 6.07
C ASN A 91 4.74 17.41 6.90
N ASN A 92 5.71 16.73 6.25
CA ASN A 92 6.81 16.02 6.87
C ASN A 92 6.35 14.98 7.90
N ILE A 93 5.28 14.25 7.56
CA ILE A 93 4.74 13.15 8.38
C ILE A 93 5.20 11.83 7.79
N TRP A 94 5.75 10.99 8.65
CA TRP A 94 5.93 9.56 8.41
C TRP A 94 5.64 8.83 9.71
N THR A 95 4.60 7.99 9.72
CA THR A 95 4.23 7.20 10.89
C THR A 95 3.65 5.87 10.46
N GLN A 96 3.77 4.87 11.34
CA GLN A 96 3.28 3.52 11.08
C GLN A 96 2.65 2.91 12.33
N TYR A 97 1.66 2.06 12.12
CA TYR A 97 0.98 1.32 13.19
C TYR A 97 0.77 -0.12 12.76
N TYR A 98 0.89 -1.03 13.71
CA TYR A 98 0.73 -2.46 13.50
C TYR A 98 -0.56 -2.94 14.15
N PHE A 99 -1.26 -3.86 13.48
CA PHE A 99 -2.49 -4.46 13.93
C PHE A 99 -2.44 -5.98 13.77
N GLY A 100 -3.21 -6.69 14.62
CA GLY A 100 -3.36 -8.14 14.58
C GLY A 100 -2.33 -8.91 15.40
N ASP A 101 -2.53 -10.21 15.47
CA ASP A 101 -1.81 -11.08 16.43
C ASP A 101 -0.37 -11.43 16.00
N ASP A 102 0.04 -11.08 14.79
CA ASP A 102 1.38 -11.42 14.27
C ASP A 102 2.46 -10.45 14.73
N TYR A 103 2.10 -9.35 15.39
CA TYR A 103 3.01 -8.30 15.84
C TYR A 103 2.96 -8.12 17.37
N GLU A 104 4.14 -8.03 18.00
CA GLU A 104 4.25 -7.86 19.48
C GLU A 104 3.72 -6.49 19.94
N ASP A 105 3.89 -5.44 19.14
CA ASP A 105 3.49 -4.06 19.42
C ASP A 105 2.19 -3.66 18.69
N SER A 106 1.32 -4.64 18.39
CA SER A 106 0.06 -4.38 17.71
C SER A 106 -0.89 -3.53 18.55
N GLN A 107 -1.62 -2.64 17.85
CA GLN A 107 -2.64 -1.78 18.44
C GLN A 107 -4.02 -2.43 18.29
N GLU A 108 -4.91 -2.24 19.27
CA GLU A 108 -6.33 -2.57 19.13
C GLU A 108 -7.07 -1.44 18.38
N GLU A 109 -6.68 -0.19 18.67
CA GLU A 109 -7.25 1.03 18.11
C GLU A 109 -6.18 2.12 18.03
N VAL A 110 -6.19 2.89 16.96
CA VAL A 110 -5.41 4.13 16.80
C VAL A 110 -6.39 5.27 16.58
N SER A 111 -6.41 6.24 17.50
CA SER A 111 -7.22 7.46 17.39
C SER A 111 -6.35 8.65 16.99
N GLY A 112 -6.95 9.61 16.28
CA GLY A 112 -6.25 10.82 15.85
C GLY A 112 -5.38 10.61 14.62
N PHE A 113 -5.67 9.63 13.78
CA PHE A 113 -4.98 9.43 12.51
C PHE A 113 -5.46 10.46 11.49
N GLU A 114 -4.60 11.44 11.17
CA GLU A 114 -4.95 12.58 10.32
C GLU A 114 -4.61 12.34 8.86
N VAL A 115 -5.62 12.30 8.00
CA VAL A 115 -5.47 12.17 6.54
C VAL A 115 -5.62 13.54 5.89
N PHE A 116 -4.51 14.09 5.37
CA PHE A 116 -4.47 15.32 4.60
C PHE A 116 -4.56 15.06 3.09
N PRO A 117 -5.04 16.02 2.28
CA PRO A 117 -5.04 15.90 0.83
C PRO A 117 -3.62 15.73 0.28
N GLY A 118 -3.40 14.64 -0.46
CA GLY A 118 -2.11 14.32 -1.08
C GLY A 118 -1.22 13.36 -0.29
N CYS A 119 -1.52 13.07 0.99
CA CYS A 119 -0.82 12.03 1.74
C CYS A 119 -1.09 10.64 1.15
N TYR A 120 -0.26 9.67 1.52
CA TYR A 120 -0.46 8.26 1.18
C TYR A 120 -0.73 7.46 2.45
N VAL A 121 -1.76 6.63 2.39
CA VAL A 121 -2.06 5.58 3.37
C VAL A 121 -1.73 4.25 2.70
N VAL A 122 -0.69 3.58 3.18
CA VAL A 122 -0.25 2.27 2.68
C VAL A 122 -0.73 1.22 3.66
N VAL A 123 -1.48 0.25 3.17
CA VAL A 123 -1.95 -0.90 3.95
C VAL A 123 -1.24 -2.14 3.43
N GLU A 124 -0.61 -2.88 4.32
CA GLU A 124 0.18 -4.05 3.98
C GLU A 124 -0.36 -5.31 4.64
N ASP A 125 0.10 -6.44 4.13
CA ASP A 125 -0.23 -7.79 4.58
C ASP A 125 -1.73 -8.13 4.49
N THR A 126 -2.22 -9.00 5.36
CA THR A 126 -3.59 -9.55 5.29
C THR A 126 -4.62 -8.69 6.00
N MET A 127 -4.23 -7.53 6.48
CA MET A 127 -5.07 -6.65 7.30
C MET A 127 -6.30 -6.16 6.54
N GLU A 128 -7.46 -6.23 7.20
CA GLU A 128 -8.67 -5.49 6.84
C GLU A 128 -8.78 -4.29 7.79
N LEU A 129 -8.24 -3.15 7.36
CA LEU A 129 -8.21 -1.91 8.13
C LEU A 129 -9.56 -1.20 8.05
N HIS A 130 -10.23 -1.03 9.18
CA HIS A 130 -11.40 -0.18 9.29
C HIS A 130 -11.01 1.23 9.69
N MET A 131 -11.52 2.23 8.96
CA MET A 131 -11.29 3.65 9.21
C MET A 131 -12.63 4.37 9.39
N MET A 132 -12.78 5.16 10.46
CA MET A 132 -13.98 5.96 10.72
C MET A 132 -13.60 7.37 11.14
N ALA A 133 -14.24 8.38 10.53
CA ALA A 133 -14.13 9.80 10.89
C ALA A 133 -15.50 10.44 11.06
N GLU A 134 -15.59 11.44 11.96
CA GLU A 134 -16.81 12.27 12.14
C GLU A 134 -16.69 13.63 11.42
N ASN A 135 -15.50 14.00 10.95
CA ASN A 135 -15.17 15.27 10.33
C ASN A 135 -14.66 15.14 8.88
N ALA A 136 -15.07 14.09 8.16
CA ALA A 136 -14.60 13.84 6.81
C ALA A 136 -15.06 14.92 5.82
N GLN A 137 -14.10 15.40 4.99
CA GLN A 137 -14.36 16.36 3.91
C GLN A 137 -14.61 15.59 2.61
N MET A 138 -15.86 15.49 2.19
CA MET A 138 -16.30 14.63 1.08
C MET A 138 -15.95 15.14 -0.33
N ASP A 139 -15.22 16.26 -0.44
CA ASP A 139 -14.77 16.85 -1.70
C ASP A 139 -13.57 16.07 -2.30
N LEU A 140 -13.81 14.83 -2.75
CA LEU A 140 -12.80 14.02 -3.41
C LEU A 140 -12.46 14.58 -4.80
N THR A 141 -11.16 14.77 -5.06
CA THR A 141 -10.63 15.38 -6.30
C THR A 141 -10.29 14.36 -7.39
N GLY A 142 -10.28 13.07 -7.06
CA GLY A 142 -9.94 12.02 -8.02
C GLY A 142 -10.89 11.95 -9.22
N ILE A 143 -10.35 11.53 -10.35
CA ILE A 143 -11.06 11.34 -11.62
C ILE A 143 -11.29 9.84 -11.89
N PRO A 144 -12.30 9.45 -12.70
CA PRO A 144 -12.41 8.08 -13.18
C PRO A 144 -11.15 7.68 -13.96
N ASN A 145 -10.70 6.45 -13.78
CA ASN A 145 -9.56 5.92 -14.53
C ASN A 145 -9.93 5.84 -16.03
N PRO A 146 -9.13 6.41 -16.94
CA PRO A 146 -9.39 6.34 -18.37
C PRO A 146 -9.16 4.95 -18.98
N LEU A 147 -8.38 4.09 -18.28
CA LEU A 147 -8.18 2.70 -18.68
C LEU A 147 -9.41 1.88 -18.31
N THR A 148 -9.79 0.93 -19.16
CA THR A 148 -11.01 0.12 -18.97
C THR A 148 -10.78 -1.37 -19.17
N GLU A 149 -9.62 -1.78 -19.67
CA GLU A 149 -9.34 -3.16 -20.04
C GLU A 149 -8.43 -3.81 -18.99
N SER A 150 -8.87 -4.92 -18.40
CA SER A 150 -8.02 -5.75 -17.56
C SER A 150 -7.05 -6.57 -18.41
N LYS A 151 -5.89 -6.89 -17.85
CA LYS A 151 -4.88 -7.69 -18.51
C LYS A 151 -4.28 -8.71 -17.55
N VAL A 152 -4.24 -9.97 -17.98
CA VAL A 152 -3.52 -11.03 -17.27
C VAL A 152 -2.09 -11.07 -17.78
N VAL A 153 -1.13 -11.04 -16.86
CA VAL A 153 0.31 -11.07 -17.14
C VAL A 153 0.98 -12.13 -16.28
N SER A 154 2.06 -12.68 -16.79
CA SER A 154 2.97 -13.59 -16.11
C SER A 154 4.40 -13.24 -16.55
N ASP A 155 5.37 -13.71 -15.80
CA ASP A 155 6.77 -13.42 -16.08
C ASP A 155 7.09 -11.90 -16.01
N LYS A 156 8.20 -11.51 -16.59
CA LYS A 156 8.67 -10.12 -16.65
C LYS A 156 7.96 -9.33 -17.75
N PHE A 157 7.56 -8.09 -17.46
CA PHE A 157 6.99 -7.18 -18.45
C PHE A 157 7.46 -5.73 -18.23
N THR A 158 7.32 -4.90 -19.26
CA THR A 158 7.66 -3.48 -19.21
C THR A 158 6.41 -2.64 -19.46
N VAL A 159 6.12 -1.70 -18.57
CA VAL A 159 5.02 -0.75 -18.70
C VAL A 159 5.31 0.23 -19.85
N GLY A 160 4.28 0.61 -20.59
CA GLY A 160 4.38 1.40 -21.81
C GLY A 160 4.65 0.56 -23.07
N LYS A 161 5.14 -0.66 -22.92
CA LYS A 161 5.38 -1.59 -24.03
C LYS A 161 4.39 -2.77 -24.00
N ASP A 162 4.33 -3.45 -22.87
CA ASP A 162 3.55 -4.67 -22.70
C ASP A 162 2.20 -4.39 -22.03
N VAL A 163 2.15 -3.40 -21.16
CA VAL A 163 0.97 -2.91 -20.42
C VAL A 163 0.99 -1.39 -20.46
N PRO A 164 -0.14 -0.69 -20.67
CA PRO A 164 -0.17 0.77 -20.57
C PRO A 164 0.28 1.27 -19.19
N ALA A 165 0.85 2.49 -19.14
CA ALA A 165 1.02 3.18 -17.86
C ALA A 165 -0.34 3.48 -17.23
N GLY A 166 -0.48 3.38 -15.92
CA GLY A 166 -1.76 3.55 -15.25
C GLY A 166 -1.73 3.21 -13.77
N VAL A 167 -2.90 3.26 -13.16
CA VAL A 167 -3.14 2.80 -11.79
C VAL A 167 -4.00 1.55 -11.86
N TYR A 168 -3.56 0.50 -11.18
CA TYR A 168 -4.16 -0.82 -11.26
C TYR A 168 -4.42 -1.43 -9.89
N ASP A 169 -5.51 -2.15 -9.80
CA ASP A 169 -5.69 -3.18 -8.79
C ASP A 169 -5.05 -4.45 -9.33
N VAL A 170 -4.12 -5.02 -8.57
CA VAL A 170 -3.33 -6.20 -8.96
C VAL A 170 -3.86 -7.41 -8.21
N ARG A 171 -4.45 -8.37 -8.91
CA ARG A 171 -4.98 -9.59 -8.30
C ARG A 171 -4.12 -10.80 -8.67
N CYS A 172 -3.67 -11.55 -7.67
CA CYS A 172 -2.99 -12.82 -7.89
C CYS A 172 -3.95 -13.88 -8.41
N VAL A 173 -3.67 -14.42 -9.59
CA VAL A 173 -4.43 -15.50 -10.22
C VAL A 173 -3.79 -16.85 -9.91
N GLU A 174 -2.46 -16.91 -9.87
CA GLU A 174 -1.70 -18.15 -9.64
C GLU A 174 -0.35 -17.82 -9.00
N GLY A 175 0.05 -18.60 -8.01
CA GLY A 175 1.34 -18.50 -7.34
C GLY A 175 1.27 -17.76 -6.00
N LEU A 176 2.44 -17.51 -5.46
CA LEU A 176 2.75 -16.75 -4.25
C LEU A 176 4.13 -16.14 -4.44
N GLY A 177 4.29 -14.87 -4.16
CA GLY A 177 5.56 -14.17 -4.28
C GLY A 177 5.43 -12.67 -4.04
N ILE A 178 6.45 -11.93 -4.43
CA ILE A 178 6.45 -10.48 -4.35
C ILE A 178 6.05 -9.92 -5.71
N PHE A 179 5.07 -9.02 -5.73
CA PHE A 179 4.83 -8.17 -6.88
C PHE A 179 5.90 -7.08 -6.86
N ASP A 180 7.02 -7.35 -7.54
CA ASP A 180 8.22 -6.53 -7.53
C ASP A 180 8.30 -5.65 -8.79
N TYR A 181 8.55 -4.36 -8.62
CA TYR A 181 8.66 -3.42 -9.72
C TYR A 181 9.63 -2.28 -9.42
N VAL A 182 10.34 -1.84 -10.46
CA VAL A 182 11.33 -0.78 -10.39
C VAL A 182 10.78 0.47 -11.06
N VAL A 183 10.70 1.55 -10.30
CA VAL A 183 10.23 2.84 -10.79
C VAL A 183 11.35 3.88 -10.79
N THR A 184 11.32 4.77 -11.78
CA THR A 184 12.20 5.93 -11.76
C THR A 184 11.53 7.04 -10.96
N VAL A 185 12.11 7.36 -9.81
CA VAL A 185 11.68 8.45 -8.94
C VAL A 185 12.38 9.76 -9.29
N ARG A 186 12.14 10.79 -8.50
CA ARG A 186 12.73 12.11 -8.65
C ARG A 186 14.26 12.05 -8.87
N ALA A 187 14.76 12.91 -9.76
CA ALA A 187 16.16 13.01 -10.14
C ALA A 187 16.77 11.80 -10.86
N GLY A 188 15.93 10.86 -11.34
CA GLY A 188 16.37 9.71 -12.12
C GLY A 188 16.95 8.57 -11.28
N TYR A 189 16.72 8.55 -9.98
CA TYR A 189 17.02 7.39 -9.15
C TYR A 189 15.96 6.31 -9.37
N GLU A 190 16.38 5.05 -9.28
CA GLU A 190 15.49 3.90 -9.29
C GLU A 190 15.11 3.56 -7.84
N SER A 191 13.83 3.37 -7.60
CA SER A 191 13.30 2.83 -6.35
C SER A 191 12.69 1.45 -6.61
N TYR A 192 13.03 0.52 -5.74
CA TYR A 192 12.50 -0.84 -5.77
C TYR A 192 11.26 -0.89 -4.87
N MET A 193 10.16 -1.31 -5.44
CA MET A 193 8.89 -1.44 -4.74
C MET A 193 8.45 -2.90 -4.80
N GLY A 194 8.05 -3.45 -3.68
CA GLY A 194 7.61 -4.83 -3.63
C GLY A 194 6.52 -5.04 -2.59
N MET A 195 5.47 -5.75 -2.95
CA MET A 195 4.40 -6.13 -2.03
C MET A 195 4.11 -7.61 -2.16
N LEU A 196 3.99 -8.29 -1.02
CA LEU A 196 3.68 -9.71 -0.98
C LEU A 196 2.24 -9.95 -1.44
N ILE A 197 2.06 -10.92 -2.34
CA ILE A 197 0.76 -11.27 -2.90
C ILE A 197 0.70 -12.78 -3.15
N GLY A 198 -0.46 -13.38 -2.98
CA GLY A 198 -0.64 -14.80 -3.22
C GLY A 198 -2.06 -15.15 -3.66
N ASN A 199 -2.25 -16.37 -4.12
CA ASN A 199 -3.57 -16.86 -4.44
C ASN A 199 -4.42 -17.10 -3.17
N GLU A 200 -5.72 -17.38 -3.33
CA GLU A 200 -6.68 -17.56 -2.24
C GLU A 200 -6.24 -18.58 -1.16
N GLU A 201 -5.44 -19.58 -1.54
CA GLU A 201 -5.00 -20.64 -0.62
C GLU A 201 -3.69 -20.29 0.12
N SER A 202 -3.06 -19.16 -0.24
CA SER A 202 -1.72 -18.81 0.25
C SER A 202 -1.69 -18.27 1.67
N GLY A 203 -2.80 -17.70 2.16
CA GLY A 203 -2.85 -16.96 3.43
C GLY A 203 -2.24 -15.55 3.36
N PHE A 204 -1.94 -15.06 2.16
CA PHE A 204 -1.43 -13.71 1.88
C PHE A 204 -2.48 -12.87 1.13
N PRO A 205 -2.29 -11.54 1.01
CA PRO A 205 -3.19 -10.70 0.23
C PRO A 205 -3.39 -11.26 -1.18
N GLN A 206 -4.64 -11.40 -1.61
CA GLN A 206 -4.92 -11.82 -2.97
C GLN A 206 -4.92 -10.66 -3.96
N GLU A 207 -5.11 -9.44 -3.46
CA GLU A 207 -5.23 -8.23 -4.26
C GLU A 207 -4.49 -7.08 -3.60
N LEU A 208 -3.81 -6.28 -4.43
CA LEU A 208 -3.17 -5.01 -4.05
C LEU A 208 -3.91 -3.88 -4.75
N LYS A 209 -4.37 -2.90 -4.01
CA LYS A 209 -5.16 -1.77 -4.53
C LYS A 209 -4.29 -0.60 -4.95
N ASN A 210 -4.68 0.06 -6.05
CA ASN A 210 -4.18 1.35 -6.50
C ASN A 210 -2.66 1.38 -6.77
N ILE A 211 -2.10 0.34 -7.33
CA ILE A 211 -0.68 0.28 -7.70
C ILE A 211 -0.41 1.16 -8.92
N VAL A 212 0.48 2.13 -8.78
CA VAL A 212 0.83 3.07 -9.86
C VAL A 212 1.99 2.52 -10.67
N LEU A 213 1.76 2.24 -11.94
CA LEU A 213 2.75 1.75 -12.89
C LEU A 213 3.05 2.83 -13.93
N THR A 214 4.22 3.44 -13.84
CA THR A 214 4.68 4.50 -14.76
C THR A 214 5.29 3.93 -16.03
N ASP A 215 5.35 4.72 -17.10
CA ASP A 215 6.01 4.33 -18.34
C ASP A 215 7.49 3.98 -18.11
N GLY A 216 7.92 2.85 -18.65
CA GLY A 216 9.27 2.32 -18.46
C GLY A 216 9.48 1.47 -17.20
N THR A 217 8.51 1.37 -16.29
CA THR A 217 8.60 0.47 -15.12
C THR A 217 8.81 -0.97 -15.58
N GLU A 218 9.83 -1.62 -15.03
CA GLU A 218 10.06 -3.06 -15.19
C GLU A 218 9.42 -3.80 -14.02
N VAL A 219 8.57 -4.77 -14.31
CA VAL A 219 7.91 -5.64 -13.32
C VAL A 219 8.44 -7.05 -13.46
N ASP A 220 8.86 -7.65 -12.36
CA ASP A 220 9.29 -9.05 -12.29
C ASP A 220 8.33 -9.85 -11.41
N LEU A 221 7.72 -10.87 -11.97
CA LEU A 221 6.69 -11.64 -11.29
C LEU A 221 7.19 -12.99 -10.73
N GLU A 222 8.39 -13.42 -11.10
CA GLU A 222 9.08 -14.64 -10.59
C GLU A 222 8.16 -15.83 -10.26
N GLY A 223 7.31 -16.22 -11.22
CA GLY A 223 6.37 -17.35 -11.07
C GLY A 223 4.97 -16.94 -10.59
N LEU A 224 4.72 -15.68 -10.38
CA LEU A 224 3.37 -15.15 -10.20
C LEU A 224 2.65 -15.02 -11.56
N LYS A 225 1.33 -15.18 -11.51
CA LYS A 225 0.43 -14.76 -12.56
C LYS A 225 -0.60 -13.82 -11.96
N VAL A 226 -0.68 -12.61 -12.47
CA VAL A 226 -1.56 -11.58 -11.94
C VAL A 226 -2.50 -11.03 -13.00
N GLU A 227 -3.65 -10.56 -12.57
CA GLU A 227 -4.57 -9.75 -13.35
C GLU A 227 -4.44 -8.30 -12.91
N LEU A 228 -4.13 -7.44 -13.85
CA LEU A 228 -4.09 -5.99 -13.70
C LEU A 228 -5.45 -5.45 -14.12
N THR A 229 -6.24 -4.95 -13.17
CA THR A 229 -7.52 -4.29 -13.44
C THR A 229 -7.37 -2.81 -13.17
N PRO A 230 -7.73 -1.90 -14.10
CA PRO A 230 -7.66 -0.48 -13.84
C PRO A 230 -8.44 -0.12 -12.58
N SER A 231 -7.79 0.59 -11.65
CA SER A 231 -8.46 1.07 -10.42
C SER A 231 -9.59 2.03 -10.79
N GLU A 232 -10.62 2.08 -9.97
CA GLU A 232 -11.84 2.86 -10.29
C GLU A 232 -11.56 4.37 -10.41
N ARG A 233 -10.72 4.89 -9.49
CA ARG A 233 -10.42 6.31 -9.34
C ARG A 233 -8.92 6.54 -9.26
N ILE A 234 -8.46 7.61 -9.90
CA ILE A 234 -7.06 8.03 -9.91
C ILE A 234 -6.95 9.52 -9.63
N GLU A 235 -5.77 9.99 -9.23
CA GLU A 235 -5.52 11.41 -9.02
C GLU A 235 -5.51 12.17 -10.36
N SER A 236 -4.72 11.69 -11.32
CA SER A 236 -4.55 12.28 -12.65
C SER A 236 -3.93 11.26 -13.60
N GLU A 237 -3.83 11.61 -14.88
CA GLU A 237 -3.10 10.81 -15.88
C GLU A 237 -1.58 11.07 -15.87
N ASP A 238 -1.09 11.97 -15.04
CA ASP A 238 0.34 12.17 -14.80
C ASP A 238 0.87 11.19 -13.75
N TYR A 239 1.02 9.93 -14.15
CA TYR A 239 1.46 8.84 -13.28
C TYR A 239 2.88 9.04 -12.75
N GLY A 240 3.73 9.79 -13.46
CA GLY A 240 5.09 10.10 -13.03
C GLY A 240 5.16 11.01 -11.81
N SER A 241 4.14 11.87 -11.60
CA SER A 241 4.09 12.77 -10.46
C SER A 241 3.86 12.06 -9.13
N PHE A 242 3.29 10.86 -9.15
CA PHE A 242 3.02 10.06 -7.97
C PHE A 242 4.30 9.85 -7.14
N TYR A 243 5.35 9.35 -7.77
CA TYR A 243 6.60 9.04 -7.06
C TYR A 243 7.46 10.27 -6.73
N ASN A 244 7.18 11.44 -7.30
CA ASN A 244 7.86 12.67 -6.92
C ASN A 244 7.47 13.18 -5.52
N ASN A 245 6.38 12.70 -4.99
CA ASN A 245 5.83 13.09 -3.67
C ASN A 245 6.00 11.97 -2.63
N TYR A 246 6.61 10.85 -3.02
CA TYR A 246 6.78 9.67 -2.17
C TYR A 246 8.11 9.71 -1.38
N ASP A 247 9.01 10.66 -1.67
CA ASP A 247 10.31 10.87 -1.00
C ASP A 247 10.24 12.00 0.05
#